data_f1e0775962ffe9c704af7bfa750ff127
#
_entry.id   f1e0775962ffe9c704af7bfa750ff127
#
_cell.length_a   1.000
_cell.length_b   1.000
_cell.length_c   1.000
_cell.angle_alpha   90.00
_cell.angle_beta   90.00
_cell.angle_gamma   90.00
#
_symmetry.space_group_name_H-M   'P 1'
#
loop_
_entity.id
_entity.type
_entity.pdbx_description
1 polymer ?
#
loop_
_entity_poly.entity_id
_entity_poly.type
_entity_poly.pdbx_seq_one_letter_code
_entity_poly.pdbx_strand_id
1 'polypeptide(L)'
;MPFRLLEYEVAIIRSAIDKSKIKNKSYKIPLVMPIVLYTGKQKWNANKYLEKSQEKIQGLNIKIGNYSLVDINNYTEKELLEDNTFISKMMLIEKSKNTEEIAETLEKIINRIQKEDKELLKSIIEIFLEEKIGIQKSTELIRKLESESDSMLAIVDMIRKENQMYIDMGRKEGKKEGKKDTLREIAIKMLKKNLTEKEITEITGISKKELNNLKLTNNYK
;
A
#
# COMPACT_ATOMS: atom_id res chain seq x y z
N MET A 1 10.00 20.54 -2.17
CA MET A 1 9.18 20.28 -0.96
C MET A 1 9.01 21.54 -0.09
N PRO A 2 10.03 22.24 0.38
CA PRO A 2 9.84 23.38 1.28
C PRO A 2 9.03 24.54 0.69
N PHE A 3 9.08 24.80 -0.60
CA PHE A 3 8.26 25.82 -1.24
C PHE A 3 6.75 25.56 -1.09
N ARG A 4 6.30 24.34 -1.38
CA ARG A 4 4.88 23.95 -1.21
C ARG A 4 4.41 24.09 0.22
N LEU A 5 5.24 23.74 1.18
CA LEU A 5 4.88 23.86 2.59
C LEU A 5 4.76 25.32 3.01
N LEU A 6 5.65 26.20 2.51
CA LEU A 6 5.56 27.64 2.73
C LEU A 6 4.27 28.22 2.14
N GLU A 7 3.85 27.78 0.95
CA GLU A 7 2.55 28.18 0.36
C GLU A 7 1.38 27.80 1.28
N TYR A 8 1.40 26.56 1.83
CA TYR A 8 0.38 26.11 2.78
C TYR A 8 0.40 26.91 4.10
N GLU A 9 1.59 27.16 4.66
CA GLU A 9 1.73 28.02 5.85
C GLU A 9 1.11 29.40 5.63
N VAL A 10 1.46 30.05 4.52
CA VAL A 10 0.90 31.36 4.16
C VAL A 10 -0.60 31.30 3.99
N ALA A 11 -1.14 30.26 3.35
CA ALA A 11 -2.57 30.11 3.16
C ALA A 11 -3.31 29.94 4.51
N ILE A 12 -2.78 29.08 5.40
CA ILE A 12 -3.34 28.86 6.74
C ILE A 12 -3.28 30.14 7.57
N ILE A 13 -2.14 30.84 7.59
CA ILE A 13 -2.01 32.10 8.30
C ILE A 13 -3.01 33.13 7.76
N ARG A 14 -3.15 33.26 6.44
CA ARG A 14 -4.13 34.17 5.82
C ARG A 14 -5.58 33.87 6.21
N SER A 15 -5.94 32.60 6.34
CA SER A 15 -7.29 32.20 6.74
C SER A 15 -7.59 32.48 8.22
N ALA A 16 -6.55 32.41 9.07
CA ALA A 16 -6.67 32.56 10.51
C ALA A 16 -6.50 34.03 11.02
N ILE A 17 -5.92 34.90 10.19
CA ILE A 17 -5.70 36.30 10.55
C ILE A 17 -6.99 37.11 10.58
N ASP A 18 -7.27 37.75 11.70
CA ASP A 18 -8.26 38.85 11.77
C ASP A 18 -7.68 40.14 11.20
N LYS A 19 -8.04 40.45 9.96
CA LYS A 19 -7.56 41.63 9.23
C LYS A 19 -7.86 42.95 9.93
N SER A 20 -8.91 43.02 10.75
CA SER A 20 -9.26 44.22 11.50
C SER A 20 -8.30 44.49 12.65
N LYS A 21 -7.69 43.46 13.18
CA LYS A 21 -6.77 43.50 14.32
C LYS A 21 -5.28 43.53 13.95
N ILE A 22 -4.91 43.28 12.68
CA ILE A 22 -3.52 43.18 12.26
C ILE A 22 -2.64 44.42 12.55
N LYS A 23 -3.25 45.59 12.64
CA LYS A 23 -2.59 46.85 12.99
C LYS A 23 -2.34 47.01 14.49
N ASN A 24 -2.93 46.17 15.32
CA ASN A 24 -2.76 46.22 16.76
C ASN A 24 -1.41 45.54 17.13
N LYS A 25 -0.52 46.27 17.80
CA LYS A 25 0.80 45.74 18.21
C LYS A 25 0.73 44.56 19.16
N SER A 26 -0.38 44.39 19.89
CA SER A 26 -0.59 43.23 20.78
C SER A 26 -1.17 42.00 20.06
N TYR A 27 -1.64 42.14 18.83
CA TYR A 27 -2.18 41.03 18.06
C TYR A 27 -1.08 40.02 17.70
N LYS A 28 -1.32 38.74 17.99
CA LYS A 28 -0.41 37.66 17.68
C LYS A 28 -0.90 36.88 16.46
N ILE A 29 -0.06 36.73 15.48
CA ILE A 29 -0.32 35.88 14.31
C ILE A 29 -0.15 34.41 14.77
N PRO A 30 -1.06 33.51 14.38
CA PRO A 30 -0.97 32.11 14.71
C PRO A 30 0.33 31.49 14.21
N LEU A 31 0.96 30.66 15.04
CA LEU A 31 2.10 29.85 14.64
C LEU A 31 1.63 28.66 13.83
N VAL A 32 2.21 28.44 12.67
CA VAL A 32 2.03 27.25 11.86
C VAL A 32 3.34 26.46 11.85
N MET A 33 3.26 25.18 12.19
CA MET A 33 4.44 24.30 12.19
C MET A 33 4.21 23.17 11.17
N PRO A 34 4.89 23.18 10.02
CA PRO A 34 4.77 22.12 9.04
C PRO A 34 5.43 20.84 9.53
N ILE A 35 4.70 19.74 9.47
CA ILE A 35 5.20 18.39 9.75
C ILE A 35 4.98 17.55 8.49
N VAL A 36 6.02 16.87 8.03
CA VAL A 36 5.96 15.92 6.93
C VAL A 36 6.09 14.52 7.50
N LEU A 37 5.03 13.72 7.38
CA LEU A 37 5.09 12.28 7.60
C LEU A 37 5.51 11.62 6.29
N TYR A 38 6.64 10.93 6.29
CA TYR A 38 7.16 10.22 5.13
C TYR A 38 7.04 8.72 5.30
N THR A 39 6.33 8.10 4.38
CA THR A 39 6.04 6.66 4.36
C THR A 39 6.69 5.92 3.18
N GLY A 40 7.46 6.66 2.36
CA GLY A 40 8.08 6.11 1.16
C GLY A 40 9.20 5.10 1.45
N LYS A 41 9.44 4.18 0.52
CA LYS A 41 10.47 3.13 0.65
C LYS A 41 11.89 3.63 0.42
N GLN A 42 12.07 4.75 -0.28
CA GLN A 42 13.37 5.34 -0.55
C GLN A 42 13.76 6.32 0.55
N LYS A 43 15.06 6.54 0.73
CA LYS A 43 15.53 7.55 1.67
C LYS A 43 15.01 8.93 1.28
N TRP A 44 14.49 9.69 2.25
CA TRP A 44 14.08 11.06 2.02
C TRP A 44 15.27 11.93 1.56
N ASN A 45 15.11 12.62 0.43
CA ASN A 45 16.16 13.42 -0.19
C ASN A 45 15.78 14.88 -0.48
N ALA A 46 14.56 15.30 -0.11
CA ALA A 46 14.12 16.67 -0.33
C ALA A 46 14.84 17.65 0.62
N ASN A 47 15.15 18.83 0.11
CA ASN A 47 15.72 19.90 0.91
C ASN A 47 14.84 20.25 2.11
N LYS A 48 15.43 20.41 3.28
CA LYS A 48 14.74 20.78 4.52
C LYS A 48 14.39 22.26 4.58
N TYR A 49 15.19 23.09 3.93
CA TYR A 49 15.06 24.56 3.92
C TYR A 49 14.91 25.06 2.49
N LEU A 50 14.08 26.09 2.30
CA LEU A 50 13.86 26.70 1.00
C LEU A 50 15.16 27.33 0.44
N GLU A 51 16.01 27.90 1.30
CA GLU A 51 17.27 28.52 0.93
C GLU A 51 18.19 27.65 0.06
N LYS A 52 18.12 26.30 0.23
CA LYS A 52 18.91 25.37 -0.60
C LYS A 52 18.42 25.28 -2.05
N SER A 53 17.22 25.80 -2.31
CA SER A 53 16.61 25.83 -3.64
C SER A 53 16.57 27.24 -4.24
N GLN A 54 17.13 28.24 -3.53
CA GLN A 54 17.20 29.62 -3.96
C GLN A 54 18.60 29.98 -4.50
N GLU A 55 18.65 31.03 -5.29
CA GLU A 55 19.93 31.66 -5.70
C GLU A 55 20.68 32.20 -4.48
N LYS A 56 21.98 31.96 -4.46
CA LYS A 56 22.82 32.41 -3.34
C LYS A 56 23.24 33.83 -3.55
N ILE A 57 23.02 34.71 -2.57
CA ILE A 57 23.57 36.04 -2.51
C ILE A 57 24.68 36.03 -1.46
N GLN A 58 25.88 36.44 -1.86
CA GLN A 58 27.04 36.46 -0.99
C GLN A 58 26.81 37.36 0.25
N GLY A 59 27.05 36.83 1.43
CA GLY A 59 26.85 37.52 2.69
C GLY A 59 25.40 37.49 3.24
N LEU A 60 24.45 36.94 2.50
CA LEU A 60 23.07 36.81 2.95
C LEU A 60 22.77 35.35 3.35
N ASN A 61 22.30 35.14 4.59
CA ASN A 61 21.89 33.82 5.08
C ASN A 61 20.50 33.93 5.67
N ILE A 62 19.48 33.66 4.84
CA ILE A 62 18.08 33.73 5.23
C ILE A 62 17.51 32.31 5.26
N LYS A 63 17.04 31.86 6.41
CA LYS A 63 16.36 30.56 6.58
C LYS A 63 14.85 30.75 6.52
N ILE A 64 14.26 30.31 5.43
CA ILE A 64 12.81 30.36 5.21
C ILE A 64 12.30 28.92 4.93
N GLY A 65 11.09 28.62 5.37
CA GLY A 65 10.38 27.38 5.00
C GLY A 65 11.05 26.14 5.56
N ASN A 66 11.12 26.04 6.89
CA ASN A 66 11.56 24.84 7.61
C ASN A 66 10.36 23.93 7.89
N TYR A 67 10.59 22.61 7.89
CA TYR A 67 9.60 21.63 8.31
C TYR A 67 10.22 20.54 9.18
N SER A 68 9.41 19.93 10.01
CA SER A 68 9.79 18.73 10.75
C SER A 68 9.51 17.49 9.91
N LEU A 69 10.49 16.61 9.79
CA LEU A 69 10.34 15.35 9.07
C LEU A 69 10.21 14.20 10.06
N VAL A 70 9.12 13.47 9.93
CA VAL A 70 8.89 12.18 10.60
C VAL A 70 8.99 11.11 9.51
N ASP A 71 10.12 10.42 9.43
CA ASP A 71 10.32 9.30 8.50
C ASP A 71 10.06 8.00 9.26
N ILE A 72 8.99 7.27 8.88
CA ILE A 72 8.58 6.04 9.56
C ILE A 72 9.65 4.95 9.49
N ASN A 73 10.57 5.01 8.52
CA ASN A 73 11.64 4.03 8.38
C ASN A 73 12.69 4.14 9.49
N ASN A 74 12.75 5.28 10.19
CA ASN A 74 13.67 5.49 11.31
C ASN A 74 13.18 4.86 12.62
N TYR A 75 11.96 4.33 12.67
CA TYR A 75 11.38 3.72 13.86
C TYR A 75 11.31 2.20 13.70
N THR A 76 11.75 1.46 14.70
CA THR A 76 11.59 0.01 14.77
C THR A 76 10.17 -0.36 15.19
N GLU A 77 9.75 -1.60 14.85
CA GLU A 77 8.46 -2.13 15.31
C GLU A 77 8.35 -2.11 16.84
N LYS A 78 9.44 -2.45 17.52
CA LYS A 78 9.50 -2.46 18.99
C LYS A 78 9.25 -1.07 19.58
N GLU A 79 9.95 -0.04 19.08
CA GLU A 79 9.76 1.35 19.55
C GLU A 79 8.32 1.82 19.35
N LEU A 80 7.71 1.54 18.19
CA LEU A 80 6.33 1.92 17.91
C LEU A 80 5.31 1.18 18.80
N LEU A 81 5.57 -0.08 19.12
CA LEU A 81 4.73 -0.85 20.06
C LEU A 81 4.86 -0.36 21.50
N GLU A 82 6.06 0.06 21.92
CA GLU A 82 6.32 0.58 23.26
C GLU A 82 5.72 1.98 23.46
N ASP A 83 5.78 2.84 22.44
CA ASP A 83 5.19 4.19 22.45
C ASP A 83 3.66 4.15 22.66
N ASN A 84 2.99 3.14 22.13
CA ASN A 84 1.57 2.85 22.33
C ASN A 84 0.60 4.02 22.06
N THR A 85 1.03 5.07 21.35
CA THR A 85 0.16 6.16 20.90
C THR A 85 -0.68 5.72 19.70
N PHE A 86 -1.74 6.46 19.39
CA PHE A 86 -2.53 6.22 18.18
C PHE A 86 -1.65 6.36 16.93
N ILE A 87 -0.79 7.38 16.87
CA ILE A 87 0.11 7.64 15.74
C ILE A 87 1.11 6.49 15.55
N SER A 88 1.70 5.95 16.62
CA SER A 88 2.62 4.82 16.52
C SER A 88 1.94 3.56 15.97
N LYS A 89 0.68 3.30 16.35
CA LYS A 89 -0.13 2.21 15.78
C LYS A 89 -0.40 2.40 14.30
N MET A 90 -0.68 3.65 13.87
CA MET A 90 -0.82 4.01 12.47
C MET A 90 0.45 3.76 11.68
N MET A 91 1.59 4.18 12.21
CA MET A 91 2.89 3.94 11.58
C MET A 91 3.19 2.44 11.44
N LEU A 92 2.78 1.61 12.40
CA LEU A 92 2.91 0.15 12.31
C LEU A 92 2.10 -0.43 11.14
N ILE A 93 0.85 -0.01 11.00
CA ILE A 93 -0.01 -0.45 9.91
C ILE A 93 0.57 -0.01 8.56
N GLU A 94 1.01 1.25 8.44
CA GLU A 94 1.61 1.78 7.22
C GLU A 94 2.91 1.05 6.81
N LYS A 95 3.69 0.55 7.77
CA LYS A 95 4.88 -0.27 7.51
C LYS A 95 4.56 -1.65 6.95
N SER A 96 3.33 -2.13 7.08
CA SER A 96 2.89 -3.42 6.55
C SER A 96 2.91 -3.40 5.03
N LYS A 97 3.52 -4.42 4.41
CA LYS A 97 3.74 -4.49 2.95
C LYS A 97 2.57 -5.11 2.21
N ASN A 98 1.79 -5.93 2.90
CA ASN A 98 0.68 -6.68 2.35
C ASN A 98 -0.41 -6.90 3.41
N THR A 99 -1.52 -7.46 2.98
CA THR A 99 -2.69 -7.67 3.85
C THR A 99 -2.44 -8.66 5.00
N GLU A 100 -1.56 -9.63 4.84
CA GLU A 100 -1.19 -10.56 5.92
C GLU A 100 -0.43 -9.82 7.03
N GLU A 101 0.57 -9.02 6.66
CA GLU A 101 1.31 -8.19 7.63
C GLU A 101 0.39 -7.16 8.31
N ILE A 102 -0.64 -6.64 7.63
CA ILE A 102 -1.68 -5.80 8.25
C ILE A 102 -2.44 -6.60 9.31
N ALA A 103 -2.90 -7.83 8.98
CA ALA A 103 -3.61 -8.67 9.93
C ALA A 103 -2.77 -8.99 11.18
N GLU A 104 -1.50 -9.36 10.99
CA GLU A 104 -0.55 -9.61 12.09
C GLU A 104 -0.33 -8.35 12.96
N THR A 105 -0.19 -7.19 12.32
CA THR A 105 -0.02 -5.90 13.01
C THR A 105 -1.25 -5.55 13.82
N LEU A 106 -2.45 -5.72 13.25
CA LEU A 106 -3.72 -5.48 13.94
C LEU A 106 -3.86 -6.37 15.16
N GLU A 107 -3.50 -7.65 15.10
CA GLU A 107 -3.52 -8.54 16.26
C GLU A 107 -2.62 -8.06 17.41
N LYS A 108 -1.44 -7.53 17.08
CA LYS A 108 -0.50 -7.01 18.08
C LYS A 108 -1.03 -5.75 18.79
N ILE A 109 -1.80 -4.92 18.09
CA ILE A 109 -2.24 -3.61 18.61
C ILE A 109 -3.68 -3.58 19.11
N ILE A 110 -4.53 -4.53 18.72
CA ILE A 110 -5.99 -4.50 18.97
C ILE A 110 -6.35 -4.35 20.44
N ASN A 111 -5.64 -5.05 21.31
CA ASN A 111 -5.86 -5.01 22.76
C ASN A 111 -5.28 -3.74 23.43
N ARG A 112 -4.56 -2.92 22.67
CA ARG A 112 -3.91 -1.69 23.13
C ARG A 112 -4.61 -0.43 22.59
N ILE A 113 -5.72 -0.59 21.86
CA ILE A 113 -6.48 0.52 21.28
C ILE A 113 -7.52 1.00 22.30
N GLN A 114 -7.54 2.31 22.53
CA GLN A 114 -8.56 2.93 23.34
C GLN A 114 -9.91 2.88 22.62
N LYS A 115 -11.00 2.85 23.39
CA LYS A 115 -12.35 2.72 22.84
C LYS A 115 -12.69 3.87 21.88
N GLU A 116 -12.23 5.06 22.21
CA GLU A 116 -12.43 6.30 21.46
C GLU A 116 -11.72 6.29 20.10
N ASP A 117 -10.60 5.55 19.99
CA ASP A 117 -9.78 5.47 18.77
C ASP A 117 -10.25 4.39 17.81
N LYS A 118 -11.17 3.51 18.23
CA LYS A 118 -11.57 2.33 17.42
C LYS A 118 -12.20 2.70 16.08
N GLU A 119 -13.13 3.64 16.07
CA GLU A 119 -13.81 4.08 14.85
C GLU A 119 -12.85 4.77 13.88
N LEU A 120 -11.97 5.60 14.43
CA LEU A 120 -10.93 6.27 13.63
C LEU A 120 -9.97 5.24 13.05
N LEU A 121 -9.53 4.25 13.82
CA LEU A 121 -8.65 3.18 13.34
C LEU A 121 -9.34 2.34 12.27
N LYS A 122 -10.64 2.04 12.43
CA LYS A 122 -11.43 1.32 11.42
C LYS A 122 -11.39 2.06 10.08
N SER A 123 -11.72 3.37 10.07
CA SER A 123 -11.68 4.18 8.85
C SER A 123 -10.31 4.22 8.19
N ILE A 124 -9.25 4.16 8.97
CA ILE A 124 -7.88 4.17 8.47
C ILE A 124 -7.49 2.82 7.88
N ILE A 125 -7.88 1.72 8.53
CA ILE A 125 -7.70 0.37 7.97
C ILE A 125 -8.41 0.26 6.62
N GLU A 126 -9.58 0.85 6.48
CA GLU A 126 -10.31 0.92 5.21
C GLU A 126 -9.44 1.54 4.11
N ILE A 127 -8.84 2.70 4.39
CA ILE A 127 -7.96 3.40 3.43
C ILE A 127 -6.74 2.53 3.08
N PHE A 128 -6.10 1.91 4.05
CA PHE A 128 -4.95 1.02 3.79
C PHE A 128 -5.33 -0.23 3.00
N LEU A 129 -6.48 -0.82 3.28
CA LEU A 129 -6.99 -1.95 2.50
C LEU A 129 -7.29 -1.53 1.06
N GLU A 130 -7.89 -0.35 0.85
CA GLU A 130 -8.12 0.19 -0.50
C GLU A 130 -6.83 0.31 -1.30
N GLU A 131 -5.76 0.81 -0.68
CA GLU A 131 -4.45 0.92 -1.32
C GLU A 131 -3.85 -0.46 -1.68
N LYS A 132 -4.02 -1.46 -0.81
CA LYS A 132 -3.38 -2.78 -0.97
C LYS A 132 -4.17 -3.76 -1.85
N ILE A 133 -5.50 -3.73 -1.80
CA ILE A 133 -6.36 -4.70 -2.50
C ILE A 133 -7.37 -4.05 -3.47
N GLY A 134 -7.41 -2.72 -3.53
CA GLY A 134 -8.29 -1.94 -4.40
C GLY A 134 -9.68 -1.69 -3.81
N ILE A 135 -10.32 -0.60 -4.26
CA ILE A 135 -11.58 -0.06 -3.72
C ILE A 135 -12.72 -1.09 -3.67
N GLN A 136 -12.94 -1.84 -4.76
CA GLN A 136 -14.06 -2.79 -4.82
C GLN A 136 -13.97 -3.88 -3.76
N LYS A 137 -12.77 -4.43 -3.55
CA LYS A 137 -12.54 -5.50 -2.59
C LYS A 137 -12.55 -5.01 -1.15
N SER A 138 -11.95 -3.84 -0.89
CA SER A 138 -11.98 -3.22 0.44
C SER A 138 -13.41 -2.89 0.85
N THR A 139 -14.22 -2.28 -0.03
CA THR A 139 -15.62 -1.96 0.24
C THR A 139 -16.46 -3.23 0.52
N GLU A 140 -16.24 -4.30 -0.24
CA GLU A 140 -16.92 -5.57 0.01
C GLU A 140 -16.54 -6.17 1.37
N LEU A 141 -15.25 -6.13 1.71
CA LEU A 141 -14.71 -6.60 2.98
C LEU A 141 -15.32 -5.83 4.16
N ILE A 142 -15.36 -4.51 4.07
CA ILE A 142 -15.90 -3.62 5.09
C ILE A 142 -17.40 -3.83 5.27
N ARG A 143 -18.15 -3.94 4.16
CA ARG A 143 -19.59 -4.21 4.19
C ARG A 143 -19.92 -5.55 4.87
N LYS A 144 -19.11 -6.59 4.66
CA LYS A 144 -19.23 -7.87 5.38
C LYS A 144 -18.96 -7.68 6.87
N LEU A 145 -17.98 -6.84 7.23
CA LEU A 145 -17.66 -6.52 8.62
C LEU A 145 -18.83 -5.85 9.37
N GLU A 146 -19.47 -4.89 8.75
CA GLU A 146 -20.62 -4.18 9.32
C GLU A 146 -21.82 -5.11 9.56
N SER A 147 -21.93 -6.20 8.78
CA SER A 147 -23.02 -7.16 8.90
C SER A 147 -22.76 -8.28 9.93
N GLU A 148 -21.52 -8.59 10.25
CA GLU A 148 -21.19 -9.79 11.06
C GLU A 148 -20.73 -9.49 12.49
N SER A 149 -20.05 -8.36 12.75
CA SER A 149 -19.58 -8.01 14.11
C SER A 149 -18.88 -6.65 14.16
N ASP A 150 -19.14 -5.87 15.21
CA ASP A 150 -18.36 -4.65 15.56
C ASP A 150 -16.95 -4.95 16.09
N SER A 151 -16.50 -6.20 16.00
CA SER A 151 -15.23 -6.63 16.56
C SER A 151 -14.08 -6.41 15.59
N MET A 152 -13.04 -5.72 16.04
CA MET A 152 -11.78 -5.55 15.31
C MET A 152 -11.11 -6.91 14.98
N LEU A 153 -11.35 -7.95 15.80
CA LEU A 153 -10.89 -9.33 15.53
C LEU A 153 -11.57 -9.92 14.27
N ALA A 154 -12.83 -9.57 14.02
CA ALA A 154 -13.52 -9.99 12.81
C ALA A 154 -12.85 -9.42 11.54
N ILE A 155 -12.25 -8.21 11.63
CA ILE A 155 -11.46 -7.63 10.54
C ILE A 155 -10.24 -8.50 10.24
N VAL A 156 -9.50 -8.89 11.27
CA VAL A 156 -8.31 -9.75 11.13
C VAL A 156 -8.67 -11.09 10.52
N ASP A 157 -9.70 -11.74 11.04
CA ASP A 157 -10.16 -13.05 10.56
C ASP A 157 -10.62 -12.98 9.10
N MET A 158 -11.27 -11.89 8.71
CA MET A 158 -11.76 -11.70 7.36
C MET A 158 -10.60 -11.46 6.36
N ILE A 159 -9.62 -10.62 6.73
CA ILE A 159 -8.40 -10.41 5.94
C ILE A 159 -7.69 -11.75 5.71
N ARG A 160 -7.58 -12.60 6.74
CA ARG A 160 -6.95 -13.92 6.63
C ARG A 160 -7.72 -14.87 5.73
N LYS A 161 -9.06 -14.92 5.88
CA LYS A 161 -9.89 -15.74 5.00
C LYS A 161 -9.78 -15.34 3.53
N GLU A 162 -9.78 -14.03 3.27
CA GLU A 162 -9.61 -13.50 1.93
C GLU A 162 -8.23 -13.86 1.34
N ASN A 163 -7.15 -13.66 2.12
CA ASN A 163 -5.80 -14.06 1.71
C ASN A 163 -5.72 -15.55 1.40
N GLN A 164 -6.27 -16.41 2.26
CA GLN A 164 -6.28 -17.85 2.05
C GLN A 164 -7.01 -18.23 0.76
N MET A 165 -8.15 -17.59 0.49
CA MET A 165 -8.92 -17.81 -0.73
C MET A 165 -8.10 -17.47 -1.99
N TYR A 166 -7.36 -16.34 -1.99
CA TYR A 166 -6.48 -15.97 -3.11
C TYR A 166 -5.34 -16.95 -3.31
N ILE A 167 -4.72 -17.41 -2.22
CA ILE A 167 -3.66 -18.42 -2.27
C ILE A 167 -4.20 -19.72 -2.89
N ASP A 168 -5.37 -20.16 -2.48
CA ASP A 168 -6.01 -21.39 -2.99
C ASP A 168 -6.42 -21.25 -4.46
N MET A 169 -6.92 -20.07 -4.86
CA MET A 169 -7.23 -19.78 -6.26
C MET A 169 -5.96 -19.82 -7.12
N GLY A 170 -4.91 -19.09 -6.72
CA GLY A 170 -3.62 -19.06 -7.41
C GLY A 170 -2.99 -20.44 -7.51
N ARG A 171 -3.09 -21.26 -6.44
CA ARG A 171 -2.62 -22.66 -6.46
C ARG A 171 -3.40 -23.54 -7.45
N LYS A 172 -4.72 -23.36 -7.51
CA LYS A 172 -5.58 -24.10 -8.48
C LYS A 172 -5.26 -23.70 -9.92
N GLU A 173 -5.11 -22.42 -10.18
CA GLU A 173 -4.77 -21.90 -11.51
C GLU A 173 -3.36 -22.34 -11.93
N GLY A 174 -2.35 -22.16 -11.08
CA GLY A 174 -0.99 -22.60 -11.35
C GLY A 174 -0.89 -24.13 -11.59
N LYS A 175 -1.68 -24.94 -10.84
CA LYS A 175 -1.75 -26.38 -11.07
C LYS A 175 -2.41 -26.74 -12.42
N LYS A 176 -3.40 -25.95 -12.83
CA LYS A 176 -4.08 -26.13 -14.13
C LYS A 176 -3.17 -25.73 -15.28
N GLU A 177 -2.49 -24.58 -15.16
CA GLU A 177 -1.49 -24.15 -16.17
C GLU A 177 -0.33 -25.11 -16.25
N GLY A 178 0.29 -25.51 -15.14
CA GLY A 178 1.40 -26.44 -15.12
C GLY A 178 1.05 -27.79 -15.76
N LYS A 179 -0.16 -28.31 -15.53
CA LYS A 179 -0.66 -29.51 -16.25
C LYS A 179 -0.75 -29.26 -17.75
N LYS A 180 -1.29 -28.12 -18.17
CA LYS A 180 -1.46 -27.78 -19.58
C LYS A 180 -0.11 -27.65 -20.28
N ASP A 181 0.87 -27.02 -19.65
CA ASP A 181 2.21 -26.87 -20.20
C ASP A 181 2.94 -28.20 -20.28
N THR A 182 2.80 -29.07 -19.27
CA THR A 182 3.34 -30.44 -19.32
C THR A 182 2.76 -31.23 -20.50
N LEU A 183 1.44 -31.13 -20.72
CA LEU A 183 0.81 -31.81 -21.86
C LEU A 183 1.28 -31.25 -23.21
N ARG A 184 1.51 -29.94 -23.31
CA ARG A 184 2.11 -29.30 -24.50
C ARG A 184 3.54 -29.79 -24.75
N GLU A 185 4.36 -29.87 -23.71
CA GLU A 185 5.73 -30.40 -23.85
C GLU A 185 5.71 -31.88 -24.32
N ILE A 186 4.82 -32.70 -23.77
CA ILE A 186 4.64 -34.09 -24.20
C ILE A 186 4.24 -34.13 -25.67
N ALA A 187 3.26 -33.33 -26.08
CA ALA A 187 2.82 -33.25 -27.47
C ALA A 187 3.98 -32.86 -28.44
N ILE A 188 4.81 -31.89 -28.04
CA ILE A 188 5.98 -31.50 -28.82
C ILE A 188 6.97 -32.66 -28.93
N LYS A 189 7.22 -33.43 -27.86
CA LYS A 189 8.10 -34.62 -27.88
C LYS A 189 7.53 -35.73 -28.78
N MET A 190 6.20 -35.89 -28.84
CA MET A 190 5.53 -36.85 -29.71
C MET A 190 5.60 -36.42 -31.17
N LEU A 191 5.44 -35.12 -31.48
CA LEU A 191 5.66 -34.56 -32.81
C LEU A 191 7.08 -34.86 -33.31
N LYS A 192 8.07 -34.67 -32.46
CA LYS A 192 9.50 -35.01 -32.77
C LYS A 192 9.72 -36.48 -33.11
N LYS A 193 8.87 -37.36 -32.57
CA LYS A 193 8.90 -38.82 -32.84
C LYS A 193 8.01 -39.23 -34.00
N ASN A 194 7.47 -38.26 -34.77
CA ASN A 194 6.57 -38.48 -35.93
C ASN A 194 5.30 -39.29 -35.62
N LEU A 195 4.76 -39.12 -34.38
CA LEU A 195 3.44 -39.68 -34.08
C LEU A 195 2.36 -38.89 -34.84
N THR A 196 1.26 -39.58 -35.18
CA THR A 196 0.12 -38.94 -35.88
C THR A 196 -0.64 -37.96 -34.97
N GLU A 197 -1.28 -36.98 -35.56
CA GLU A 197 -2.11 -36.01 -34.80
C GLU A 197 -3.20 -36.70 -33.96
N LYS A 198 -3.75 -37.80 -34.51
CA LYS A 198 -4.77 -38.60 -33.80
C LYS A 198 -4.20 -39.21 -32.52
N GLU A 199 -3.06 -39.84 -32.62
CA GLU A 199 -2.37 -40.44 -31.44
C GLU A 199 -2.01 -39.38 -30.40
N ILE A 200 -1.48 -38.21 -30.85
CA ILE A 200 -1.07 -37.14 -29.95
C ILE A 200 -2.30 -36.57 -29.21
N THR A 201 -3.39 -36.33 -29.91
CA THR A 201 -4.63 -35.81 -29.28
C THR A 201 -5.28 -36.81 -28.36
N GLU A 202 -5.27 -38.10 -28.68
CA GLU A 202 -5.78 -39.18 -27.84
C GLU A 202 -4.97 -39.34 -26.52
N ILE A 203 -3.63 -39.26 -26.61
CA ILE A 203 -2.77 -39.46 -25.45
C ILE A 203 -2.70 -38.21 -24.55
N THR A 204 -2.64 -37.03 -25.14
CA THR A 204 -2.45 -35.77 -24.38
C THR A 204 -3.75 -35.09 -24.03
N GLY A 205 -4.85 -35.37 -24.74
CA GLY A 205 -6.13 -34.69 -24.57
C GLY A 205 -6.14 -33.24 -25.04
N ILE A 206 -5.08 -32.73 -25.68
CA ILE A 206 -5.05 -31.38 -26.26
C ILE A 206 -5.92 -31.32 -27.51
N SER A 207 -6.52 -30.16 -27.76
CA SER A 207 -7.37 -29.99 -28.94
C SER A 207 -6.54 -29.94 -30.23
N LYS A 208 -7.15 -30.36 -31.37
CA LYS A 208 -6.52 -30.23 -32.70
C LYS A 208 -6.05 -28.81 -32.99
N LYS A 209 -6.85 -27.79 -32.59
CA LYS A 209 -6.50 -26.37 -32.74
C LYS A 209 -5.24 -26.03 -32.00
N GLU A 210 -5.10 -26.52 -30.78
CA GLU A 210 -3.93 -26.29 -29.92
C GLU A 210 -2.69 -27.03 -30.48
N LEU A 211 -2.88 -28.26 -30.96
CA LEU A 211 -1.80 -29.00 -31.60
C LEU A 211 -1.28 -28.31 -32.86
N ASN A 212 -2.19 -27.76 -33.70
CA ASN A 212 -1.80 -26.98 -34.89
C ASN A 212 -1.02 -25.72 -34.53
N ASN A 213 -1.42 -25.02 -33.47
CA ASN A 213 -0.65 -23.88 -32.98
C ASN A 213 0.76 -24.30 -32.51
N LEU A 214 0.89 -25.42 -31.81
CA LEU A 214 2.19 -25.95 -31.40
C LEU A 214 3.08 -26.32 -32.59
N LYS A 215 2.51 -26.90 -33.67
CA LYS A 215 3.23 -27.17 -34.91
C LYS A 215 3.77 -25.90 -35.54
N LEU A 216 2.92 -24.87 -35.68
CA LEU A 216 3.30 -23.57 -36.27
C LEU A 216 4.40 -22.90 -35.48
N THR A 217 4.29 -22.87 -34.16
CA THR A 217 5.26 -22.20 -33.28
C THR A 217 6.61 -22.90 -33.27
N ASN A 218 6.65 -24.23 -33.48
CA ASN A 218 7.87 -25.04 -33.44
C ASN A 218 8.36 -25.49 -34.83
N ASN A 219 7.81 -24.93 -35.92
CA ASN A 219 8.18 -25.25 -37.30
C ASN A 219 8.06 -26.74 -37.70
N TYR A 220 7.11 -27.45 -37.11
CA TYR A 220 6.76 -28.82 -37.54
C TYR A 220 5.74 -28.78 -38.68
N LYS A 221 6.09 -29.43 -39.80
CA LYS A 221 5.14 -29.61 -40.92
C LYS A 221 4.15 -30.73 -40.66
#